data_fe656f4b366bea37c1ef7ae7672d496a
#
_entry.id   fe656f4b366bea37c1ef7ae7672d496a
#
_cell.length_a   1.000
_cell.length_b   1.000
_cell.length_c   1.000
_cell.angle_alpha   90.00
_cell.angle_beta   90.00
_cell.angle_gamma   90.00
#
_symmetry.space_group_name_H-M   'P 1'
#
loop_
_entity.id
_entity.type
_entity.pdbx_description
1 polymer ?
#
loop_
_entity_poly.entity_id
_entity_poly.type
_entity_poly.pdbx_seq_one_letter_code
_entity_poly.pdbx_strand_id
1 'polypeptide(L)'
;DRHSLQIGETYHAVDPSARDAVSFLKVGTAMRDVAVRIADDADLVLSDGHIGNIQLQGDSVTEQVYGDAEATAQLFTDDGWLRTGDCGVIVDGSLVITGRQKDIIIVNGQNYYPHDIEEIVAQLPDLDLNKVVVAGATPKGGQTEELVAFILHRQGADDFRPLIDQVRDIVGEHAGLE
;
A
#
# COMPACT_ATOMS: atom_id res chain seq x y z
N ASP A 1 -0.03 1.80 -13.64
CA ASP A 1 -1.49 1.98 -13.55
C ASP A 1 -1.96 1.61 -12.15
N ARG A 2 -2.66 2.53 -11.47
CA ARG A 2 -3.13 2.36 -10.09
C ARG A 2 -4.14 1.21 -9.95
N HIS A 3 -4.95 0.96 -10.97
CA HIS A 3 -5.96 -0.09 -10.96
C HIS A 3 -5.38 -1.51 -11.14
N SER A 4 -4.12 -1.63 -11.56
CA SER A 4 -3.42 -2.91 -11.72
C SER A 4 -2.62 -3.35 -10.48
N LEU A 5 -2.76 -2.65 -9.35
CA LEU A 5 -2.04 -2.96 -8.11
C LEU A 5 -2.80 -3.97 -7.23
N GLN A 6 -3.35 -5.02 -7.84
CA GLN A 6 -4.02 -6.11 -7.14
C GLN A 6 -3.10 -7.33 -7.05
N ILE A 7 -3.21 -8.09 -5.96
CA ILE A 7 -2.46 -9.33 -5.76
C ILE A 7 -2.82 -10.32 -6.88
N GLY A 8 -1.80 -10.88 -7.53
CA GLY A 8 -1.94 -11.78 -8.67
C GLY A 8 -1.95 -11.11 -10.04
N GLU A 9 -2.14 -9.78 -10.11
CA GLU A 9 -2.12 -9.07 -11.38
C GLU A 9 -0.71 -8.81 -11.89
N THR A 10 -0.57 -8.75 -13.21
CA THR A 10 0.72 -8.44 -13.83
C THR A 10 1.00 -6.94 -13.75
N TYR A 11 2.21 -6.59 -13.34
CA TYR A 11 2.72 -5.22 -13.40
C TYR A 11 2.72 -4.70 -14.85
N HIS A 12 2.22 -3.49 -15.04
CA HIS A 12 2.25 -2.78 -16.32
C HIS A 12 2.90 -1.40 -16.16
N ALA A 13 4.01 -1.19 -16.87
CA ALA A 13 4.60 0.14 -16.98
C ALA A 13 3.68 1.02 -17.86
N VAL A 14 3.41 2.23 -17.40
CA VAL A 14 2.59 3.23 -18.10
C VAL A 14 3.43 4.49 -18.38
N ASP A 15 2.94 5.37 -19.25
CA ASP A 15 3.56 6.67 -19.47
C ASP A 15 3.53 7.46 -18.15
N PRO A 16 4.67 8.04 -17.69
CA PRO A 16 4.72 8.82 -16.45
C PRO A 16 3.76 10.02 -16.41
N SER A 17 3.29 10.50 -17.55
CA SER A 17 2.32 11.59 -17.67
C SER A 17 0.87 11.12 -17.62
N ALA A 18 0.60 9.83 -17.57
CA ALA A 18 -0.76 9.30 -17.46
C ALA A 18 -1.37 9.71 -16.10
N ARG A 19 -2.68 10.04 -16.11
CA ARG A 19 -3.40 10.51 -14.92
C ARG A 19 -3.39 9.52 -13.75
N ASP A 20 -3.32 8.24 -14.05
CA ASP A 20 -3.36 7.11 -13.13
C ASP A 20 -1.96 6.48 -12.92
N ALA A 21 -0.90 7.16 -13.39
CA ALA A 21 0.46 6.72 -13.16
C ALA A 21 0.84 6.87 -11.68
N VAL A 22 1.37 5.79 -11.10
CA VAL A 22 1.98 5.78 -9.77
C VAL A 22 3.46 5.44 -9.92
N SER A 23 4.32 6.19 -9.25
CA SER A 23 5.77 5.98 -9.28
C SER A 23 6.22 5.21 -8.05
N PHE A 24 6.97 4.14 -8.26
CA PHE A 24 7.58 3.35 -7.19
C PHE A 24 9.10 3.31 -7.37
N LEU A 25 9.80 3.26 -6.24
CA LEU A 25 11.25 3.09 -6.25
C LEU A 25 11.62 1.61 -6.33
N LYS A 26 12.58 1.27 -7.20
CA LYS A 26 13.27 -0.02 -7.15
C LYS A 26 14.21 -0.01 -5.95
N VAL A 27 13.96 -0.86 -4.94
CA VAL A 27 14.80 -0.95 -3.73
C VAL A 27 16.03 -1.84 -3.93
N GLY A 28 16.11 -2.52 -5.06
CA GLY A 28 17.26 -3.32 -5.45
C GLY A 28 17.02 -4.83 -5.35
N THR A 29 18.12 -5.58 -5.32
CA THR A 29 18.12 -7.06 -5.25
C THR A 29 18.26 -7.53 -3.82
N ALA A 30 17.85 -8.77 -3.53
CA ALA A 30 18.06 -9.41 -2.24
C ALA A 30 19.54 -9.40 -1.84
N MET A 31 19.81 -9.19 -0.55
CA MET A 31 21.15 -9.29 0.01
C MET A 31 21.63 -10.75 -0.03
N ARG A 32 22.96 -10.93 0.13
CA ARG A 32 23.52 -12.28 0.29
C ARG A 32 22.86 -12.98 1.48
N ASP A 33 22.58 -14.27 1.32
CA ASP A 33 21.99 -15.15 2.34
C ASP A 33 20.55 -14.76 2.74
N VAL A 34 19.87 -13.91 1.95
CA VAL A 34 18.44 -13.62 2.05
C VAL A 34 17.78 -13.91 0.72
N ALA A 35 16.73 -14.71 0.74
CA ALA A 35 15.86 -14.94 -0.39
C ALA A 35 14.58 -14.09 -0.27
N VAL A 36 14.09 -13.60 -1.39
CA VAL A 36 12.84 -12.84 -1.52
C VAL A 36 11.96 -13.54 -2.53
N ARG A 37 10.69 -13.70 -2.25
CA ARG A 37 9.69 -14.16 -3.22
C ARG A 37 8.43 -13.33 -3.12
N ILE A 38 7.66 -13.35 -4.19
CA ILE A 38 6.32 -12.78 -4.25
C ILE A 38 5.32 -13.93 -4.26
N ALA A 39 4.27 -13.82 -3.44
CA ALA A 39 3.25 -14.85 -3.31
C ALA A 39 1.84 -14.24 -3.31
N ASP A 40 0.85 -15.05 -3.65
CA ASP A 40 -0.57 -14.67 -3.51
C ASP A 40 -1.06 -14.80 -2.05
N ASP A 41 -2.35 -14.57 -1.81
CA ASP A 41 -2.97 -14.66 -0.48
C ASP A 41 -3.06 -16.11 0.05
N ALA A 42 -2.82 -17.10 -0.78
CA ALA A 42 -2.72 -18.52 -0.41
C ALA A 42 -1.27 -19.00 -0.24
N ASP A 43 -0.31 -18.06 -0.19
CA ASP A 43 1.15 -18.32 -0.13
C ASP A 43 1.73 -19.05 -1.38
N LEU A 44 0.98 -19.10 -2.49
CA LEU A 44 1.49 -19.67 -3.74
C LEU A 44 2.43 -18.67 -4.41
N VAL A 45 3.62 -19.15 -4.79
CA VAL A 45 4.65 -18.31 -5.41
C VAL A 45 4.19 -17.81 -6.77
N LEU A 46 4.26 -16.49 -6.96
CA LEU A 46 3.99 -15.81 -8.22
C LEU A 46 5.28 -15.63 -9.03
N SER A 47 5.14 -15.63 -10.36
CA SER A 47 6.25 -15.31 -11.25
C SER A 47 6.65 -13.84 -11.16
N ASP A 48 7.90 -13.52 -11.52
CA ASP A 48 8.35 -12.13 -11.67
C ASP A 48 7.39 -11.34 -12.55
N GLY A 49 7.21 -10.07 -12.21
CA GLY A 49 6.27 -9.19 -12.89
C GLY A 49 4.83 -9.27 -12.35
N HIS A 50 4.52 -10.15 -11.40
CA HIS A 50 3.21 -10.16 -10.72
C HIS A 50 3.30 -9.46 -9.37
N ILE A 51 2.25 -8.73 -9.02
CA ILE A 51 2.10 -8.06 -7.72
C ILE A 51 1.60 -9.08 -6.71
N GLY A 52 2.17 -9.06 -5.52
CA GLY A 52 1.76 -9.96 -4.44
C GLY A 52 2.43 -9.63 -3.11
N ASN A 53 2.24 -10.53 -2.16
CA ASN A 53 2.80 -10.44 -0.81
C ASN A 53 4.31 -10.73 -0.85
N ILE A 54 5.09 -9.86 -0.25
CA ILE A 54 6.55 -10.05 -0.12
C ILE A 54 6.82 -11.02 1.02
N GLN A 55 7.57 -12.08 0.71
CA GLN A 55 8.01 -13.05 1.70
C GLN A 55 9.54 -13.16 1.69
N LEU A 56 10.13 -13.34 2.87
CA LEU A 56 11.57 -13.40 3.09
C LEU A 56 11.97 -14.71 3.75
N GLN A 57 13.17 -15.20 3.40
CA GLN A 57 13.80 -16.31 4.09
C GLN A 57 15.32 -16.09 4.11
N GLY A 58 15.99 -16.40 5.23
CA GLY A 58 17.44 -16.29 5.33
C GLY A 58 17.93 -16.24 6.77
N ASP A 59 19.24 -16.38 6.95
CA ASP A 59 19.88 -16.47 8.26
C ASP A 59 19.75 -15.21 9.12
N SER A 60 19.47 -14.05 8.50
CA SER A 60 19.25 -12.77 9.19
C SER A 60 17.78 -12.48 9.46
N VAL A 61 16.87 -13.35 9.01
CA VAL A 61 15.43 -13.20 9.24
C VAL A 61 15.10 -13.81 10.60
N THR A 62 14.21 -13.14 11.37
CA THR A 62 13.75 -13.70 12.66
C THR A 62 13.13 -15.07 12.48
N GLU A 63 13.23 -15.94 13.49
CA GLU A 63 12.64 -17.29 13.47
C GLU A 63 11.33 -17.37 14.24
N GLN A 64 11.05 -16.41 15.13
CA GLN A 64 9.85 -16.45 15.98
C GLN A 64 9.54 -15.10 16.62
N VAL A 65 8.31 -14.96 17.10
CA VAL A 65 7.92 -13.92 18.06
C VAL A 65 8.17 -14.49 19.47
N TYR A 66 8.96 -13.77 20.26
CA TYR A 66 9.37 -14.24 21.59
C TYR A 66 8.16 -14.45 22.52
N GLY A 67 8.00 -15.67 22.99
CA GLY A 67 6.95 -16.02 23.95
C GLY A 67 5.52 -16.08 23.37
N ASP A 68 5.37 -15.96 22.04
CA ASP A 68 4.06 -15.96 21.36
C ASP A 68 4.05 -16.93 20.18
N ALA A 69 3.57 -18.15 20.43
CA ALA A 69 3.49 -19.18 19.41
C ALA A 69 2.40 -18.91 18.36
N GLU A 70 1.31 -18.23 18.73
CA GLU A 70 0.23 -17.89 17.81
C GLU A 70 0.67 -16.81 16.83
N ALA A 71 1.27 -15.74 17.32
CA ALA A 71 1.87 -14.71 16.47
C ALA A 71 2.99 -15.27 15.58
N THR A 72 3.78 -16.22 16.08
CA THR A 72 4.80 -16.92 15.28
C THR A 72 4.15 -17.69 14.13
N ALA A 73 3.10 -18.47 14.39
CA ALA A 73 2.39 -19.22 13.34
C ALA A 73 1.74 -18.32 12.28
N GLN A 74 1.27 -17.14 12.67
CA GLN A 74 0.73 -16.15 11.72
C GLN A 74 1.82 -15.49 10.88
N LEU A 75 3.02 -15.33 11.43
CA LEU A 75 4.13 -14.64 10.80
C LEU A 75 4.82 -15.47 9.72
N PHE A 76 4.76 -16.80 9.80
CA PHE A 76 5.45 -17.69 8.87
C PHE A 76 4.49 -18.53 8.05
N THR A 77 4.91 -18.84 6.83
CA THR A 77 4.26 -19.84 5.97
C THR A 77 4.63 -21.25 6.43
N ASP A 78 3.91 -22.27 5.97
CA ASP A 78 4.18 -23.67 6.30
C ASP A 78 5.57 -24.14 5.83
N ASP A 79 6.12 -23.54 4.77
CA ASP A 79 7.43 -23.81 4.21
C ASP A 79 8.53 -22.87 4.75
N GLY A 80 8.24 -22.11 5.83
CA GLY A 80 9.21 -21.35 6.62
C GLY A 80 9.61 -20.00 6.04
N TRP A 81 8.77 -19.36 5.24
CA TRP A 81 8.97 -17.99 4.78
C TRP A 81 8.25 -17.00 5.70
N LEU A 82 8.95 -15.92 6.03
CA LEU A 82 8.39 -14.80 6.78
C LEU A 82 7.44 -14.01 5.90
N ARG A 83 6.19 -13.82 6.31
CA ARG A 83 5.25 -12.87 5.73
C ARG A 83 5.57 -11.47 6.25
N THR A 84 6.07 -10.58 5.38
CA THR A 84 6.45 -9.22 5.80
C THR A 84 5.24 -8.32 6.08
N GLY A 85 4.09 -8.64 5.50
CA GLY A 85 2.91 -7.79 5.47
C GLY A 85 2.99 -6.66 4.43
N ASP A 86 4.08 -6.59 3.69
CA ASP A 86 4.25 -5.65 2.57
C ASP A 86 3.90 -6.33 1.24
N CYS A 87 3.37 -5.54 0.31
CA CYS A 87 3.09 -5.94 -1.07
C CYS A 87 4.16 -5.38 -2.02
N GLY A 88 4.40 -6.10 -3.09
CA GLY A 88 5.37 -5.67 -4.09
C GLY A 88 5.44 -6.56 -5.31
N VAL A 89 6.42 -6.28 -6.15
CA VAL A 89 6.68 -6.99 -7.41
C VAL A 89 8.18 -7.07 -7.66
N ILE A 90 8.65 -8.13 -8.30
CA ILE A 90 10.03 -8.23 -8.81
C ILE A 90 10.02 -7.83 -10.28
N VAL A 91 10.75 -6.78 -10.62
CA VAL A 91 10.89 -6.25 -11.99
C VAL A 91 12.36 -6.18 -12.35
N ASP A 92 12.77 -6.90 -13.40
CA ASP A 92 14.17 -7.02 -13.84
C ASP A 92 15.11 -7.45 -12.69
N GLY A 93 14.67 -8.38 -11.86
CA GLY A 93 15.42 -8.88 -10.69
C GLY A 93 15.51 -7.91 -9.51
N SER A 94 14.86 -6.75 -9.58
CA SER A 94 14.81 -5.76 -8.49
C SER A 94 13.44 -5.79 -7.81
N LEU A 95 13.43 -5.74 -6.49
CA LEU A 95 12.21 -5.59 -5.71
C LEU A 95 11.70 -4.17 -5.79
N VAL A 96 10.39 -4.05 -5.98
CA VAL A 96 9.61 -2.81 -5.88
C VAL A 96 8.54 -3.02 -4.82
N ILE A 97 8.50 -2.19 -3.78
CA ILE A 97 7.47 -2.24 -2.73
C ILE A 97 6.33 -1.34 -3.18
N THR A 98 5.10 -1.87 -3.20
CA THR A 98 3.91 -1.13 -3.62
C THR A 98 3.05 -0.65 -2.46
N GLY A 99 3.21 -1.23 -1.27
CA GLY A 99 2.48 -0.82 -0.07
C GLY A 99 2.41 -1.92 0.97
N ARG A 100 1.47 -1.80 1.91
CA ARG A 100 1.19 -2.80 2.95
C ARG A 100 -0.18 -3.40 2.76
N GLN A 101 -0.27 -4.72 2.91
CA GLN A 101 -1.53 -5.45 2.80
C GLN A 101 -2.60 -4.95 3.78
N LYS A 102 -2.21 -4.68 5.03
CA LYS A 102 -3.13 -4.22 6.09
C LYS A 102 -3.56 -2.75 5.95
N ASP A 103 -2.84 -1.97 5.14
CA ASP A 103 -3.12 -0.56 4.96
C ASP A 103 -3.97 -0.31 3.70
N ILE A 104 -4.21 -1.35 2.88
CA ILE A 104 -5.06 -1.22 1.68
C ILE A 104 -6.49 -0.94 2.12
N ILE A 105 -7.04 0.17 1.64
CA ILE A 105 -8.45 0.56 1.86
C ILE A 105 -9.27 0.03 0.70
N ILE A 106 -10.32 -0.73 0.98
CA ILE A 106 -11.18 -1.31 -0.05
C ILE A 106 -12.50 -0.55 -0.12
N VAL A 107 -12.65 0.32 -1.13
CA VAL A 107 -13.88 1.07 -1.37
C VAL A 107 -14.55 0.54 -2.64
N ASN A 108 -15.78 0.05 -2.52
CA ASN A 108 -16.57 -0.50 -3.63
C ASN A 108 -15.83 -1.56 -4.48
N GLY A 109 -14.97 -2.38 -3.83
CA GLY A 109 -14.19 -3.43 -4.49
C GLY A 109 -12.93 -2.94 -5.20
N GLN A 110 -12.56 -1.67 -5.06
CA GLN A 110 -11.29 -1.11 -5.54
C GLN A 110 -10.31 -0.93 -4.38
N ASN A 111 -9.04 -1.23 -4.63
CA ASN A 111 -7.96 -1.08 -3.66
C ASN A 111 -7.37 0.32 -3.74
N TYR A 112 -7.28 1.00 -2.58
CA TYR A 112 -6.63 2.30 -2.43
C TYR A 112 -5.49 2.18 -1.43
N TYR A 113 -4.33 2.66 -1.81
CA TYR A 113 -3.17 2.72 -0.93
C TYR A 113 -3.16 4.09 -0.23
N PRO A 114 -3.20 4.16 1.10
CA PRO A 114 -3.23 5.43 1.85
C PRO A 114 -2.15 6.41 1.41
N HIS A 115 -0.93 5.92 1.22
CA HIS A 115 0.21 6.75 0.84
C HIS A 115 0.02 7.47 -0.51
N ASP A 116 -0.59 6.80 -1.49
CA ASP A 116 -0.88 7.43 -2.79
C ASP A 116 -1.85 8.60 -2.65
N ILE A 117 -2.85 8.45 -1.79
CA ILE A 117 -3.82 9.52 -1.51
C ILE A 117 -3.18 10.65 -0.71
N GLU A 118 -2.33 10.30 0.27
CA GLU A 118 -1.56 11.28 1.05
C GLU A 118 -0.64 12.11 0.15
N GLU A 119 0.05 11.50 -0.80
CA GLU A 119 0.88 12.21 -1.79
C GLU A 119 0.07 13.14 -2.69
N ILE A 120 -1.11 12.71 -3.13
CA ILE A 120 -2.03 13.54 -3.93
C ILE A 120 -2.47 14.77 -3.13
N VAL A 121 -2.91 14.56 -1.88
CA VAL A 121 -3.37 15.64 -1.01
C VAL A 121 -2.24 16.59 -0.63
N ALA A 122 -1.02 16.09 -0.45
CA ALA A 122 0.16 16.89 -0.16
C ALA A 122 0.61 17.82 -1.31
N GLN A 123 0.03 17.69 -2.51
CA GLN A 123 0.24 18.65 -3.61
C GLN A 123 -0.50 19.97 -3.41
N LEU A 124 -1.49 20.00 -2.50
CA LEU A 124 -2.22 21.22 -2.18
C LEU A 124 -1.32 22.21 -1.42
N PRO A 125 -1.47 23.54 -1.70
CA PRO A 125 -0.75 24.56 -0.95
C PRO A 125 -0.95 24.43 0.57
N ASP A 126 0.11 24.64 1.34
CA ASP A 126 0.14 24.58 2.81
C ASP A 126 -0.04 23.20 3.43
N LEU A 127 -0.16 22.14 2.63
CA LEU A 127 -0.10 20.76 3.06
C LEU A 127 1.24 20.11 2.66
N ASP A 128 1.67 19.17 3.49
CA ASP A 128 2.80 18.27 3.23
C ASP A 128 2.46 16.88 3.80
N LEU A 129 3.20 15.84 3.42
CA LEU A 129 2.97 14.46 3.84
C LEU A 129 2.90 14.29 5.36
N ASN A 130 3.61 15.11 6.13
CA ASN A 130 3.60 15.02 7.60
C ASN A 130 2.32 15.57 8.24
N LYS A 131 1.44 16.18 7.46
CA LYS A 131 0.17 16.79 7.94
C LYS A 131 -1.06 16.01 7.50
N VAL A 132 -0.91 14.98 6.71
CA VAL A 132 -2.00 14.18 6.16
C VAL A 132 -1.81 12.72 6.56
N VAL A 133 -2.87 12.09 7.05
CA VAL A 133 -2.94 10.64 7.27
C VAL A 133 -4.25 10.14 6.71
N VAL A 134 -4.19 9.11 5.89
CA VAL A 134 -5.35 8.47 5.28
C VAL A 134 -5.55 7.08 5.87
N ALA A 135 -6.79 6.73 6.19
CA ALA A 135 -7.16 5.41 6.72
C ALA A 135 -8.53 4.97 6.21
N GLY A 136 -8.74 3.65 6.15
CA GLY A 136 -10.05 3.08 5.95
C GLY A 136 -10.87 3.09 7.24
N ALA A 137 -12.16 3.38 7.14
CA ALA A 137 -13.10 3.25 8.24
C ALA A 137 -14.41 2.62 7.75
N THR A 138 -14.92 1.63 8.48
CA THR A 138 -16.24 1.07 8.19
C THR A 138 -17.29 1.81 9.02
N PRO A 139 -18.20 2.58 8.40
CA PRO A 139 -19.25 3.27 9.14
C PRO A 139 -20.20 2.27 9.81
N LYS A 140 -20.83 2.68 10.92
CA LYS A 140 -21.80 1.82 11.63
C LYS A 140 -22.95 1.41 10.71
N GLY A 141 -23.01 0.12 10.37
CA GLY A 141 -24.01 -0.44 9.45
C GLY A 141 -23.64 -0.38 7.98
N GLY A 142 -22.45 0.13 7.64
CA GLY A 142 -21.88 0.06 6.29
C GLY A 142 -21.37 -1.35 5.95
N GLN A 143 -21.33 -1.66 4.65
CA GLN A 143 -20.82 -2.94 4.14
C GLN A 143 -19.45 -2.78 3.44
N THR A 144 -19.00 -1.54 3.22
CA THR A 144 -17.70 -1.22 2.62
C THR A 144 -16.95 -0.23 3.50
N GLU A 145 -15.64 -0.18 3.33
CA GLU A 145 -14.84 0.89 3.92
C GLU A 145 -15.11 2.23 3.25
N GLU A 146 -14.91 3.29 3.98
CA GLU A 146 -14.84 4.66 3.49
C GLU A 146 -13.42 5.18 3.72
N LEU A 147 -12.94 6.00 2.80
CA LEU A 147 -11.66 6.66 2.92
C LEU A 147 -11.80 7.88 3.82
N VAL A 148 -11.02 7.94 4.88
CA VAL A 148 -11.01 9.05 5.84
C VAL A 148 -9.62 9.70 5.83
N ALA A 149 -9.56 10.98 5.51
CA ALA A 149 -8.34 11.77 5.58
C ALA A 149 -8.32 12.61 6.88
N PHE A 150 -7.27 12.43 7.67
CA PHE A 150 -6.97 13.24 8.85
C PHE A 150 -5.95 14.30 8.46
N ILE A 151 -6.30 15.57 8.62
CA ILE A 151 -5.44 16.69 8.22
C ILE A 151 -5.10 17.53 9.43
N LEU A 152 -3.80 17.69 9.69
CA LEU A 152 -3.33 18.60 10.72
C LEU A 152 -3.39 20.05 10.22
N HIS A 153 -4.34 20.81 10.73
CA HIS A 153 -4.54 22.23 10.43
C HIS A 153 -4.41 23.09 11.69
N ARG A 154 -3.72 24.24 11.59
CA ARG A 154 -3.43 25.10 12.76
C ARG A 154 -4.32 26.33 12.85
N GLN A 155 -5.10 26.61 11.81
CA GLN A 155 -6.01 27.77 11.74
C GLN A 155 -7.43 27.39 12.19
N GLY A 156 -8.35 28.34 12.20
CA GLY A 156 -9.72 28.11 12.65
C GLY A 156 -10.54 27.24 11.72
N ALA A 157 -11.71 26.79 12.17
CA ALA A 157 -12.60 25.91 11.40
C ALA A 157 -13.10 26.56 10.10
N ASP A 158 -13.24 27.89 10.06
CA ASP A 158 -13.70 28.60 8.87
C ASP A 158 -12.64 28.61 7.76
N ASP A 159 -11.35 28.62 8.13
CA ASP A 159 -10.22 28.53 7.19
C ASP A 159 -10.02 27.09 6.69
N PHE A 160 -10.50 26.09 7.46
CA PHE A 160 -10.39 24.68 7.10
C PHE A 160 -11.43 24.24 6.06
N ARG A 161 -12.60 24.87 6.00
CA ARG A 161 -13.67 24.49 5.07
C ARG A 161 -13.26 24.52 3.59
N PRO A 162 -12.62 25.59 3.07
CA PRO A 162 -12.15 25.62 1.69
C PRO A 162 -11.13 24.52 1.39
N LEU A 163 -10.32 24.14 2.37
CA LEU A 163 -9.35 23.06 2.24
C LEU A 163 -10.03 21.69 2.09
N ILE A 164 -11.15 21.45 2.81
CA ILE A 164 -11.93 20.21 2.66
C ILE A 164 -12.42 20.06 1.21
N ASP A 165 -12.95 21.12 0.62
CA ASP A 165 -13.45 21.08 -0.76
C ASP A 165 -12.30 20.80 -1.74
N GLN A 166 -11.15 21.44 -1.58
CA GLN A 166 -9.95 21.18 -2.40
C GLN A 166 -9.45 19.73 -2.27
N VAL A 167 -9.44 19.18 -1.05
CA VAL A 167 -9.04 17.79 -0.82
C VAL A 167 -10.01 16.82 -1.49
N ARG A 168 -11.32 17.06 -1.39
CA ARG A 168 -12.32 16.23 -2.06
C ARG A 168 -12.16 16.27 -3.58
N ASP A 169 -11.99 17.46 -4.13
CA ASP A 169 -11.84 17.66 -5.57
C ASP A 169 -10.60 16.92 -6.09
N ILE A 170 -9.44 17.11 -5.46
CA ILE A 170 -8.19 16.48 -5.92
C ILE A 170 -8.21 14.95 -5.75
N VAL A 171 -8.79 14.43 -4.66
CA VAL A 171 -8.95 12.99 -4.45
C VAL A 171 -9.96 12.41 -5.43
N GLY A 172 -11.10 13.08 -5.66
CA GLY A 172 -12.10 12.68 -6.64
C GLY A 172 -11.54 12.61 -8.06
N GLU A 173 -10.76 13.63 -8.47
CA GLU A 173 -10.12 13.65 -9.80
C GLU A 173 -9.11 12.52 -10.02
N HIS A 174 -8.34 12.17 -8.98
CA HIS A 174 -7.22 11.22 -9.11
C HIS A 174 -7.59 9.80 -8.69
N ALA A 175 -8.47 9.62 -7.72
CA ALA A 175 -8.87 8.31 -7.20
C ALA A 175 -10.24 7.84 -7.72
N GLY A 176 -10.99 8.70 -8.43
CA GLY A 176 -12.33 8.37 -8.91
C GLY A 176 -13.34 8.16 -7.78
N LEU A 177 -13.10 8.76 -6.62
CA LEU A 177 -13.99 8.75 -5.46
C LEU A 177 -14.87 10.00 -5.49
N GLU A 178 -16.20 9.85 -5.35
CA GLU A 178 -17.17 10.93 -5.24
C GLU A 178 -17.44 11.35 -3.78
#